data_a57afc0304bf3bbc5d1e90c031b8ccf3
#
_entry.id   a57afc0304bf3bbc5d1e90c031b8ccf3
#
_cell.length_a   1.000
_cell.length_b   1.000
_cell.length_c   1.000
_cell.angle_alpha   90.00
_cell.angle_beta   90.00
_cell.angle_gamma   90.00
#
_symmetry.space_group_name_H-M   'P 1'
#
loop_
_entity.id
_entity.type
_entity.pdbx_description
1 polymer ?
#
loop_
_entity_poly.entity_id
_entity_poly.type
_entity_poly.pdbx_seq_one_letter_code
_entity_poly.pdbx_strand_id
1 'polypeptide(L)'
;MYPGRWSWVANSAYQLGGLAPYQSRAGFPVQDIEMWQFHPTGIHGAGTLVTEGCRGEGGYLVNKDGERFMERYAPNTKDLASRDVVSRSMSLEIIEGRGCGPNEDHILLRLDHLGPEVVHKRLPGITELCKTFAHVDPAIEPIPVVPTCHYMMGGIPTNINGQVINH
;
A
#
# COMPACT_ATOMS: atom_id res chain seq x y z
N MET A 1 -20.43 -4.65 -7.59
CA MET A 1 -19.27 -4.20 -8.43
C MET A 1 -18.70 -2.99 -7.72
N TYR A 2 -17.55 -3.10 -7.06
CA TYR A 2 -16.99 -2.03 -6.22
C TYR A 2 -16.33 -0.95 -7.09
N PRO A 3 -16.80 0.29 -7.08
CA PRO A 3 -16.25 1.36 -7.95
C PRO A 3 -14.80 1.75 -7.66
N GLY A 4 -14.28 1.44 -6.47
CA GLY A 4 -12.91 1.79 -6.07
C GLY A 4 -11.79 0.86 -6.57
N ARG A 5 -12.12 -0.30 -7.10
CA ARG A 5 -11.12 -1.31 -7.50
C ARG A 5 -10.31 -0.95 -8.74
N TRP A 6 -10.85 -0.15 -9.64
CA TRP A 6 -10.22 0.13 -10.93
C TRP A 6 -9.16 1.24 -10.88
N SER A 7 -9.25 2.19 -9.97
CA SER A 7 -8.24 3.25 -9.81
C SER A 7 -6.89 2.72 -9.33
N TRP A 8 -6.88 1.61 -8.62
CA TRP A 8 -5.71 0.97 -8.04
C TRP A 8 -4.94 0.14 -9.05
N VAL A 9 -5.67 -0.64 -9.85
CA VAL A 9 -5.12 -1.37 -11.00
C VAL A 9 -4.58 -0.37 -12.03
N ALA A 10 -5.24 0.77 -12.22
CA ALA A 10 -4.80 1.79 -13.16
C ALA A 10 -3.46 2.43 -12.74
N ASN A 11 -3.25 2.71 -11.46
CA ASN A 11 -2.00 3.34 -11.00
C ASN A 11 -0.80 2.38 -11.09
N SER A 12 -0.99 1.11 -10.78
CA SER A 12 0.03 0.07 -10.97
C SER A 12 0.23 -0.28 -12.43
N ALA A 13 -0.86 -0.31 -13.21
CA ALA A 13 -0.79 -0.48 -14.65
C ALA A 13 -0.09 0.71 -15.34
N TYR A 14 -0.13 1.92 -14.75
CA TYR A 14 0.59 3.07 -15.28
C TYR A 14 2.10 2.97 -15.05
N GLN A 15 2.53 2.49 -13.90
CA GLN A 15 3.94 2.21 -13.62
C GLN A 15 4.47 1.00 -14.41
N LEU A 16 3.62 0.03 -14.71
CA LEU A 16 3.93 -1.20 -15.44
C LEU A 16 3.47 -1.14 -16.90
N GLY A 17 2.43 -0.38 -17.20
CA GLY A 17 1.79 -0.27 -18.52
C GLY A 17 2.60 0.52 -19.53
N GLY A 18 3.64 1.23 -19.10
CA GLY A 18 4.49 1.97 -20.04
C GLY A 18 5.34 1.07 -20.93
N LEU A 19 5.85 -0.05 -20.40
CA LEU A 19 6.80 -0.89 -21.12
C LEU A 19 6.24 -2.28 -21.48
N ALA A 20 5.53 -2.96 -20.60
CA ALA A 20 5.06 -4.32 -20.84
C ALA A 20 4.19 -4.52 -22.10
N PRO A 21 3.22 -3.64 -22.45
CA PRO A 21 2.48 -3.75 -23.70
C PRO A 21 3.34 -3.51 -24.95
N TYR A 22 4.32 -2.62 -24.87
CA TYR A 22 5.22 -2.36 -26.02
C TYR A 22 6.16 -3.54 -26.25
N GLN A 23 6.63 -4.16 -25.18
CA GLN A 23 7.51 -5.31 -25.23
C GLN A 23 6.80 -6.55 -25.76
N SER A 24 5.58 -6.82 -25.29
CA SER A 24 4.75 -7.91 -25.78
C SER A 24 4.43 -7.72 -27.27
N ARG A 25 4.12 -6.48 -27.73
CA ARG A 25 3.89 -6.17 -29.13
C ARG A 25 5.16 -6.30 -29.99
N ALA A 26 6.33 -6.09 -29.39
CA ALA A 26 7.62 -6.28 -30.06
C ALA A 26 8.08 -7.75 -30.07
N GLY A 27 7.30 -8.66 -29.49
CA GLY A 27 7.60 -10.09 -29.47
C GLY A 27 8.63 -10.51 -28.41
N PHE A 28 8.93 -9.65 -27.43
CA PHE A 28 9.79 -10.03 -26.31
C PHE A 28 9.05 -10.91 -25.30
N PRO A 29 9.70 -11.94 -24.76
CA PRO A 29 9.12 -12.75 -23.68
C PRO A 29 8.94 -11.91 -22.41
N VAL A 30 7.92 -12.24 -21.64
CA VAL A 30 7.70 -11.74 -20.27
C VAL A 30 7.60 -12.91 -19.32
N GLN A 31 8.14 -12.76 -18.10
CA GLN A 31 8.22 -13.81 -17.10
C GLN A 31 7.67 -13.32 -15.77
N ASP A 32 7.04 -14.21 -15.00
CA ASP A 32 6.58 -14.00 -13.62
C ASP A 32 5.65 -12.77 -13.45
N ILE A 33 4.85 -12.46 -14.46
CA ILE A 33 3.96 -11.28 -14.47
C ILE A 33 2.80 -11.39 -13.48
N GLU A 34 2.54 -12.57 -12.91
CA GLU A 34 1.57 -12.82 -11.85
C GLU A 34 2.10 -12.47 -10.45
N MET A 35 3.40 -12.26 -10.30
CA MET A 35 4.03 -11.97 -9.01
C MET A 35 3.91 -10.50 -8.64
N TRP A 36 2.83 -10.16 -7.95
CA TRP A 36 2.54 -8.80 -7.50
C TRP A 36 2.90 -8.62 -6.03
N GLN A 37 3.47 -7.45 -5.69
CA GLN A 37 3.59 -6.99 -4.32
C GLN A 37 2.62 -5.85 -4.06
N PHE A 38 1.86 -5.95 -2.98
CA PHE A 38 1.01 -4.86 -2.50
C PHE A 38 1.74 -4.08 -1.40
N HIS A 39 1.65 -2.75 -1.48
CA HIS A 39 2.02 -1.89 -0.36
C HIS A 39 0.81 -1.76 0.57
N PRO A 40 0.97 -1.99 1.88
CA PRO A 40 -0.19 -2.00 2.79
C PRO A 40 -0.85 -0.63 2.93
N THR A 41 -0.09 0.46 2.84
CA THR A 41 -0.56 1.79 3.20
C THR A 41 -0.63 2.75 1.99
N GLY A 42 -1.49 2.44 1.02
CA GLY A 42 -1.94 3.44 0.03
C GLY A 42 -3.09 4.26 0.60
N ILE A 43 -3.12 5.56 0.36
CA ILE A 43 -4.23 6.44 0.75
C ILE A 43 -5.51 5.97 0.06
N HIS A 44 -6.55 5.72 0.84
CA HIS A 44 -7.86 5.33 0.33
C HIS A 44 -8.39 6.37 -0.66
N GLY A 45 -8.91 5.92 -1.78
CA GLY A 45 -9.43 6.78 -2.85
C GLY A 45 -8.37 7.37 -3.79
N ALA A 46 -7.15 7.62 -3.31
CA ALA A 46 -6.07 8.23 -4.12
C ALA A 46 -5.03 7.21 -4.61
N GLY A 47 -4.82 6.12 -3.86
CA GLY A 47 -3.79 5.12 -4.16
C GLY A 47 -2.35 5.61 -3.97
N THR A 48 -2.15 6.83 -3.49
CA THR A 48 -0.83 7.39 -3.20
C THR A 48 -0.23 6.73 -1.98
N LEU A 49 1.04 6.32 -2.06
CA LEU A 49 1.67 5.51 -1.02
C LEU A 49 2.14 6.35 0.17
N VAL A 50 1.73 5.94 1.36
CA VAL A 50 2.29 6.39 2.63
C VAL A 50 3.45 5.47 2.99
N THR A 51 4.65 6.05 3.15
CA THR A 51 5.88 5.27 3.39
C THR A 51 5.78 4.33 4.58
N GLU A 52 6.45 3.18 4.48
CA GLU A 52 6.62 2.23 5.58
C GLU A 52 7.29 2.87 6.81
N GLY A 53 8.06 3.93 6.59
CA GLY A 53 8.66 4.72 7.66
C GLY A 53 7.67 5.22 8.70
N CYS A 54 6.41 5.45 8.33
CA CYS A 54 5.35 5.83 9.28
C CYS A 54 5.14 4.75 10.35
N ARG A 55 5.13 3.48 9.96
CA ARG A 55 5.05 2.35 10.91
C ARG A 55 6.36 2.16 11.66
N GLY A 56 7.49 2.44 11.01
CA GLY A 56 8.82 2.44 11.63
C GLY A 56 8.97 3.49 12.74
N GLU A 57 8.34 4.65 12.59
CA GLU A 57 8.28 5.71 13.62
C GLU A 57 7.27 5.41 14.75
N GLY A 58 6.57 4.29 14.69
CA GLY A 58 5.63 3.86 15.72
C GLY A 58 4.15 3.96 15.33
N GLY A 59 3.86 4.24 14.07
CA GLY A 59 2.49 4.18 13.54
C GLY A 59 1.93 2.76 13.57
N TYR A 60 0.63 2.63 13.79
CA TYR A 60 -0.06 1.35 13.84
C TYR A 60 -1.41 1.37 13.13
N LEU A 61 -1.88 0.19 12.73
CA LEU A 61 -3.12 -0.01 12.00
C LEU A 61 -4.25 -0.43 12.94
N VAL A 62 -5.43 0.17 12.74
CA VAL A 62 -6.65 -0.19 13.48
C VAL A 62 -7.82 -0.42 12.54
N ASN A 63 -8.67 -1.38 12.89
CA ASN A 63 -9.95 -1.61 12.25
C ASN A 63 -11.05 -0.69 12.81
N LYS A 64 -12.31 -0.85 12.37
CA LYS A 64 -13.44 -0.02 12.83
C LYS A 64 -13.72 -0.10 14.33
N ASP A 65 -13.35 -1.21 14.96
CA ASP A 65 -13.55 -1.43 16.39
C ASP A 65 -12.42 -0.82 17.24
N GLY A 66 -11.42 -0.19 16.58
CA GLY A 66 -10.24 0.38 17.22
C GLY A 66 -9.18 -0.68 17.60
N GLU A 67 -9.38 -1.93 17.16
CA GLU A 67 -8.44 -3.02 17.46
C GLU A 67 -7.15 -2.87 16.63
N ARG A 68 -6.01 -3.03 17.27
CA ARG A 68 -4.71 -3.19 16.62
C ARG A 68 -4.56 -4.63 16.12
N PHE A 69 -5.30 -4.97 15.07
CA PHE A 69 -5.46 -6.34 14.56
C PHE A 69 -4.14 -7.02 14.17
N MET A 70 -3.08 -6.27 13.86
CA MET A 70 -1.78 -6.85 13.56
C MET A 70 -1.16 -7.62 14.73
N GLU A 71 -1.55 -7.33 15.96
CA GLU A 71 -1.13 -8.11 17.13
C GLU A 71 -1.68 -9.54 17.12
N ARG A 72 -2.83 -9.75 16.46
CA ARG A 72 -3.45 -11.07 16.27
C ARG A 72 -2.83 -11.84 15.10
N TYR A 73 -2.54 -11.15 13.99
CA TYR A 73 -2.00 -11.79 12.79
C TYR A 73 -0.49 -12.01 12.83
N ALA A 74 0.25 -11.14 13.49
CA ALA A 74 1.70 -11.17 13.60
C ALA A 74 2.18 -10.75 14.99
N PRO A 75 2.01 -11.59 16.04
CA PRO A 75 2.24 -11.20 17.43
C PRO A 75 3.64 -10.65 17.72
N ASN A 76 4.66 -11.13 17.00
CA ASN A 76 6.05 -10.76 17.22
C ASN A 76 6.44 -9.45 16.53
N THR A 77 6.05 -9.29 15.28
CA THR A 77 6.45 -8.15 14.43
C THR A 77 5.38 -7.08 14.32
N LYS A 78 4.14 -7.41 14.64
CA LYS A 78 2.97 -6.52 14.62
C LYS A 78 2.91 -5.72 13.31
N ASP A 79 2.79 -4.43 13.39
CA ASP A 79 2.69 -3.52 12.25
C ASP A 79 3.97 -3.45 11.40
N LEU A 80 5.09 -4.00 11.89
CA LEU A 80 6.36 -4.13 11.16
C LEU A 80 6.54 -5.51 10.49
N ALA A 81 5.49 -6.31 10.41
CA ALA A 81 5.50 -7.54 9.61
C ALA A 81 5.74 -7.22 8.13
N SER A 82 6.11 -8.24 7.34
CA SER A 82 6.34 -8.09 5.90
C SER A 82 5.10 -7.52 5.19
N ARG A 83 5.32 -6.80 4.10
CA ARG A 83 4.25 -6.09 3.37
C ARG A 83 3.10 -7.00 2.95
N ASP A 84 3.40 -8.22 2.54
CA ASP A 84 2.38 -9.20 2.13
C ASP A 84 1.52 -9.67 3.31
N VAL A 85 2.13 -9.89 4.48
CA VAL A 85 1.40 -10.25 5.69
C VAL A 85 0.48 -9.11 6.12
N VAL A 86 0.98 -7.89 6.19
CA VAL A 86 0.17 -6.72 6.56
C VAL A 86 -0.96 -6.49 5.56
N SER A 87 -0.67 -6.52 4.25
CA SER A 87 -1.67 -6.30 3.20
C SER A 87 -2.78 -7.35 3.22
N ARG A 88 -2.42 -8.63 3.40
CA ARG A 88 -3.42 -9.71 3.52
C ARG A 88 -4.27 -9.58 4.78
N SER A 89 -3.66 -9.23 5.91
CA SER A 89 -4.38 -9.01 7.17
C SER A 89 -5.38 -7.86 7.04
N MET A 90 -4.98 -6.74 6.44
CA MET A 90 -5.89 -5.62 6.15
C MET A 90 -7.04 -6.04 5.23
N SER A 91 -6.74 -6.79 4.17
CA SER A 91 -7.77 -7.30 3.25
C SER A 91 -8.76 -8.22 3.95
N LEU A 92 -8.29 -9.08 4.86
CA LEU A 92 -9.16 -9.94 5.67
C LEU A 92 -10.06 -9.12 6.59
N GLU A 93 -9.53 -8.10 7.28
CA GLU A 93 -10.34 -7.21 8.12
C GLU A 93 -11.46 -6.53 7.32
N ILE A 94 -11.15 -6.04 6.12
CA ILE A 94 -12.13 -5.41 5.22
C ILE A 94 -13.17 -6.43 4.73
N ILE A 95 -12.76 -7.61 4.28
CA ILE A 95 -13.65 -8.64 3.73
C ILE A 95 -14.60 -9.18 4.81
N GLU A 96 -14.12 -9.30 6.04
CA GLU A 96 -14.91 -9.77 7.18
C GLU A 96 -15.78 -8.66 7.82
N GLY A 97 -15.87 -7.48 7.19
CA GLY A 97 -16.73 -6.38 7.62
C GLY A 97 -16.20 -5.60 8.82
N ARG A 98 -14.89 -5.63 9.08
CA ARG A 98 -14.24 -4.81 10.11
C ARG A 98 -13.47 -3.61 9.52
N GLY A 99 -13.69 -3.30 8.25
CA GLY A 99 -13.20 -2.09 7.61
C GLY A 99 -13.81 -0.83 8.20
N CYS A 100 -13.12 0.28 8.05
CA CYS A 100 -13.53 1.60 8.52
C CYS A 100 -14.32 2.37 7.45
N GLY A 101 -15.00 3.43 7.89
CA GLY A 101 -15.79 4.30 7.04
C GLY A 101 -17.16 3.74 6.68
N PRO A 102 -17.95 4.53 5.95
CA PRO A 102 -19.34 4.18 5.62
C PRO A 102 -19.47 2.96 4.71
N ASN A 103 -18.43 2.64 3.94
CA ASN A 103 -18.40 1.49 3.04
C ASN A 103 -17.61 0.30 3.62
N GLU A 104 -17.05 0.43 4.81
CA GLU A 104 -16.20 -0.58 5.46
C GLU A 104 -15.05 -1.07 4.56
N ASP A 105 -14.46 -0.18 3.75
CA ASP A 105 -13.55 -0.52 2.64
C ASP A 105 -12.09 -0.10 2.85
N HIS A 106 -11.74 0.41 4.03
CA HIS A 106 -10.38 0.82 4.37
C HIS A 106 -10.02 0.55 5.83
N ILE A 107 -8.78 0.77 6.17
CA ILE A 107 -8.20 0.65 7.52
C ILE A 107 -7.66 2.02 7.91
N LEU A 108 -7.49 2.29 9.19
CA LEU A 108 -6.92 3.54 9.70
C LEU A 108 -5.48 3.33 10.16
N LEU A 109 -4.56 4.14 9.60
CA LEU A 109 -3.18 4.26 10.08
C LEU A 109 -3.11 5.40 11.09
N ARG A 110 -2.75 5.08 12.32
CA ARG A 110 -2.65 6.03 13.44
C ARG A 110 -1.21 6.53 13.61
N LEU A 111 -1.03 7.85 13.54
CA LEU A 111 0.22 8.57 13.85
C LEU A 111 0.00 9.66 14.89
N ASP A 112 -1.25 10.02 15.15
CA ASP A 112 -1.68 11.10 16.04
C ASP A 112 -1.15 10.97 17.48
N HIS A 113 -0.93 9.74 17.96
CA HIS A 113 -0.35 9.48 19.28
C HIS A 113 1.14 9.89 19.40
N LEU A 114 1.85 10.07 18.28
CA LEU A 114 3.26 10.49 18.27
C LEU A 114 3.42 11.99 18.55
N GLY A 115 2.35 12.75 18.38
CA GLY A 115 2.33 14.20 18.54
C GLY A 115 2.86 14.98 17.33
N PRO A 116 2.44 16.26 17.19
CA PRO A 116 2.72 17.08 16.01
C PRO A 116 4.20 17.35 15.79
N GLU A 117 5.00 17.47 16.85
CA GLU A 117 6.44 17.70 16.72
C GLU A 117 7.16 16.53 16.02
N VAL A 118 6.79 15.29 16.37
CA VAL A 118 7.39 14.10 15.75
C VAL A 118 6.90 13.95 14.32
N VAL A 119 5.59 14.03 14.11
CA VAL A 119 4.97 13.80 12.78
C VAL A 119 5.46 14.86 11.79
N HIS A 120 5.37 16.15 12.12
CA HIS A 120 5.75 17.21 11.20
C HIS A 120 7.27 17.31 10.97
N LYS A 121 8.08 16.97 11.97
CA LYS A 121 9.55 17.05 11.88
C LYS A 121 10.17 15.85 11.17
N ARG A 122 9.68 14.62 11.48
CA ARG A 122 10.25 13.38 10.92
C ARG A 122 9.59 12.92 9.63
N LEU A 123 8.32 13.31 9.44
CA LEU A 123 7.50 12.89 8.30
C LEU A 123 6.89 14.08 7.53
N PRO A 124 7.67 15.14 7.21
CA PRO A 124 7.13 16.37 6.60
C PRO A 124 6.46 16.09 5.25
N GLY A 125 7.08 15.26 4.40
CA GLY A 125 6.53 14.89 3.11
C GLY A 125 5.23 14.07 3.22
N ILE A 126 5.10 13.25 4.27
CA ILE A 126 3.86 12.50 4.53
C ILE A 126 2.76 13.43 5.02
N THR A 127 3.08 14.40 5.85
CA THR A 127 2.12 15.42 6.31
C THR A 127 1.51 16.17 5.13
N GLU A 128 2.33 16.64 4.20
CA GLU A 128 1.87 17.35 3.00
C GLU A 128 1.04 16.42 2.09
N LEU A 129 1.51 15.19 1.89
CA LEU A 129 0.83 14.19 1.09
C LEU A 129 -0.55 13.83 1.66
N CYS A 130 -0.66 13.63 2.97
CA CYS A 130 -1.93 13.34 3.62
C CYS A 130 -2.90 14.54 3.57
N LYS A 131 -2.42 15.76 3.75
CA LYS A 131 -3.24 16.96 3.60
C LYS A 131 -3.78 17.11 2.17
N THR A 132 -2.96 16.80 1.17
CA THR A 132 -3.33 16.93 -0.24
C THR A 132 -4.30 15.84 -0.70
N PHE A 133 -4.06 14.58 -0.37
CA PHE A 133 -4.76 13.44 -0.95
C PHE A 133 -5.76 12.77 -0.01
N ALA A 134 -5.59 12.86 1.29
CA ALA A 134 -6.52 12.32 2.28
C ALA A 134 -7.32 13.42 2.98
N HIS A 135 -6.95 14.68 2.82
CA HIS A 135 -7.55 15.84 3.48
C HIS A 135 -7.49 15.78 5.01
N VAL A 136 -6.48 15.08 5.55
CA VAL A 136 -6.26 14.93 7.00
C VAL A 136 -4.87 15.43 7.39
N ASP A 137 -4.73 15.94 8.61
CA ASP A 137 -3.44 16.15 9.24
C ASP A 137 -3.10 14.90 10.06
N PRO A 138 -2.07 14.12 9.66
CA PRO A 138 -1.74 12.85 10.33
C PRO A 138 -1.27 13.01 11.78
N ALA A 139 -0.97 14.24 12.22
CA ALA A 139 -0.68 14.54 13.62
C ALA A 139 -1.93 14.66 14.50
N ILE A 140 -3.11 14.77 13.90
CA ILE A 140 -4.39 15.01 14.58
C ILE A 140 -5.39 13.91 14.29
N GLU A 141 -5.42 13.44 13.05
CA GLU A 141 -6.42 12.49 12.55
C GLU A 141 -5.75 11.26 11.92
N PRO A 142 -6.35 10.06 12.02
CA PRO A 142 -5.84 8.87 11.38
C PRO A 142 -5.92 8.97 9.85
N ILE A 143 -4.99 8.34 9.16
CA ILE A 143 -4.94 8.29 7.71
C ILE A 143 -5.76 7.09 7.22
N PRO A 144 -6.77 7.27 6.35
CA PRO A 144 -7.46 6.15 5.72
C PRO A 144 -6.55 5.49 4.68
N VAL A 145 -6.26 4.20 4.87
CA VAL A 145 -5.33 3.44 4.04
C VAL A 145 -5.91 2.11 3.60
N VAL A 146 -5.35 1.60 2.52
CA VAL A 146 -5.80 0.35 1.94
C VAL A 146 -4.67 -0.29 1.13
N PRO A 147 -4.57 -1.64 1.05
CA PRO A 147 -3.55 -2.30 0.25
C PRO A 147 -3.60 -1.85 -1.21
N THR A 148 -2.47 -1.37 -1.72
CA THR A 148 -2.33 -0.82 -3.06
C THR A 148 -1.25 -1.55 -3.84
N CYS A 149 -1.48 -1.86 -5.11
CA CYS A 149 -0.46 -2.46 -5.96
C CYS A 149 0.78 -1.57 -6.00
N HIS A 150 1.95 -2.17 -5.77
CA HIS A 150 3.20 -1.44 -5.63
C HIS A 150 4.27 -1.92 -6.61
N TYR A 151 4.44 -3.24 -6.71
CA TYR A 151 5.44 -3.88 -7.55
C TYR A 151 4.85 -5.03 -8.36
N MET A 152 5.30 -5.15 -9.61
CA MET A 152 5.31 -6.42 -10.32
C MET A 152 6.75 -6.95 -10.30
N MET A 153 6.96 -8.15 -9.73
CA MET A 153 8.30 -8.73 -9.57
C MET A 153 8.84 -9.28 -10.89
N GLY A 154 7.94 -9.74 -11.76
CA GLY A 154 8.25 -10.21 -13.10
C GLY A 154 8.60 -9.08 -14.07
N GLY A 155 8.74 -9.44 -15.32
CA GLY A 155 9.06 -8.52 -16.41
C GLY A 155 9.80 -9.22 -17.54
N ILE A 156 10.71 -8.50 -18.20
CA ILE A 156 11.55 -9.06 -19.26
C ILE A 156 12.65 -9.89 -18.62
N PRO A 157 12.80 -11.18 -19.01
CA PRO A 157 13.87 -12.02 -18.52
C PRO A 157 15.24 -11.49 -19.00
N THR A 158 16.16 -11.37 -18.07
CA THR A 158 17.53 -10.95 -18.35
C THR A 158 18.54 -11.93 -17.76
N ASN A 159 19.72 -11.99 -18.35
CA ASN A 159 20.86 -12.69 -17.75
C ASN A 159 21.51 -11.84 -16.64
N ILE A 160 22.55 -12.37 -16.00
CA ILE A 160 23.28 -11.70 -14.90
C ILE A 160 23.94 -10.37 -15.34
N ASN A 161 24.14 -10.14 -16.61
CA ASN A 161 24.71 -8.92 -17.17
C ASN A 161 23.64 -7.90 -17.57
N GLY A 162 22.34 -8.18 -17.30
CA GLY A 162 21.22 -7.31 -17.64
C GLY A 162 20.83 -7.37 -19.13
N GLN A 163 21.35 -8.33 -19.90
CA GLN A 163 21.00 -8.51 -21.31
C GLN A 163 19.69 -9.30 -21.42
N VAL A 164 18.79 -8.84 -22.29
CA VAL A 164 17.52 -9.52 -22.55
C VAL A 164 17.78 -10.92 -23.13
N ILE A 165 17.12 -11.91 -22.59
CA ILE A 165 17.13 -13.27 -23.09
C ILE A 165 15.97 -13.40 -24.06
N ASN A 166 16.30 -13.58 -25.34
CA ASN A 166 15.32 -13.83 -26.40
C ASN A 166 15.50 -15.29 -26.84
N HIS A 167 14.56 -16.13 -26.49
CA HIS A 167 14.53 -17.55 -26.87
C HIS A 167 13.51 -17.78 -27.96
#